data_216734e27b3140c717410c789be06c70
#
_entry.id   216734e27b3140c717410c789be06c70
#
_cell.length_a   1.000
_cell.length_b   1.000
_cell.length_c   1.000
_cell.angle_alpha   90.00
_cell.angle_beta   90.00
_cell.angle_gamma   90.00
#
_symmetry.space_group_name_H-M   'P 1'
#
loop_
_entity.id
_entity.type
_entity.pdbx_description
1 polymer ?
#
loop_
_entity_poly.entity_id
_entity_poly.type
_entity_poly.pdbx_seq_one_letter_code
_entity_poly.pdbx_strand_id
1 'polypeptide(L)'
;LYHLKPDGIMTIVLPHGVLFRGGEEGTIRRNLIENNHIDAIIGLPPNIFFGTGIPTIIMVLKQKRDSTDTLIVDASKGFVKSGKNNMLRAGDIRRIVDVVAARADVEKYSRLVSRDEIRENDYNLNIPRYVDSSEDPETWDIYASMFGGIPANEIDALSPYWEAFPGLRGELFDVQPNGYAQCKDDPAAIVNGHASVLEFEENYRRAFDGFGDFLHEHLVSRCETVKVSREENLLTQDIFTRLDGIPLVDRYAAFQMLHEQWTTVSLDLEMIQREGFDTIRAIDPHMVVKKKNGKDQEVQEGWEGRIIPFDIVQKTLMPEQVKAVAELEERLEQAQFELTDLVDSLSEEDKMELSDVLNDDNDAFLATPLNLSLIHI
;
A
#
# COMPACT_ATOMS: atom_id res chain seq x y z
N LEU A 1 24.64 9.41 24.28
CA LEU A 1 24.80 8.27 25.21
C LEU A 1 25.04 8.71 26.67
N TYR A 2 25.88 9.72 26.94
CA TYR A 2 26.19 10.14 28.31
C TYR A 2 24.96 10.45 29.18
N HIS A 3 23.90 11.03 28.60
CA HIS A 3 22.66 11.37 29.31
C HIS A 3 21.61 10.24 29.29
N LEU A 4 21.93 9.12 28.62
CA LEU A 4 21.00 8.00 28.53
C LEU A 4 21.02 7.15 29.81
N LYS A 5 19.86 6.80 30.35
CA LYS A 5 19.78 5.87 31.48
C LYS A 5 20.31 4.49 31.07
N PRO A 6 20.70 3.64 32.04
CA PRO A 6 21.26 2.31 31.76
C PRO A 6 20.35 1.42 30.85
N ASP A 7 19.04 1.56 30.98
CA ASP A 7 18.00 0.87 30.21
C ASP A 7 17.42 1.75 29.08
N GLY A 8 18.01 2.95 28.88
CA GLY A 8 17.52 3.93 27.93
C GLY A 8 17.82 3.54 26.48
N ILE A 9 16.92 3.95 25.59
CA ILE A 9 17.03 3.82 24.15
C ILE A 9 17.07 5.22 23.54
N MET A 10 17.95 5.41 22.56
CA MET A 10 18.04 6.62 21.75
C MET A 10 17.89 6.25 20.28
N THR A 11 17.01 6.94 19.60
CA THR A 11 16.90 6.87 18.14
C THR A 11 17.36 8.19 17.55
N ILE A 12 18.19 8.13 16.51
CA ILE A 12 18.71 9.32 15.83
C ILE A 12 18.64 9.13 14.33
N VAL A 13 18.15 10.16 13.65
CA VAL A 13 18.13 10.21 12.18
C VAL A 13 19.42 10.84 11.69
N LEU A 14 20.11 10.18 10.78
CA LEU A 14 21.40 10.60 10.25
C LEU A 14 21.43 10.42 8.73
N PRO A 15 22.26 11.18 7.99
CA PRO A 15 22.55 10.88 6.60
C PRO A 15 23.22 9.51 6.46
N HIS A 16 22.88 8.77 5.40
CA HIS A 16 23.42 7.44 5.14
C HIS A 16 24.96 7.35 5.13
N GLY A 17 25.64 8.45 4.72
CA GLY A 17 27.09 8.53 4.66
C GLY A 17 27.84 8.23 5.96
N VAL A 18 27.22 8.45 7.12
CA VAL A 18 27.85 8.17 8.43
C VAL A 18 28.17 6.68 8.62
N LEU A 19 27.54 5.79 7.86
CA LEU A 19 27.75 4.36 7.94
C LEU A 19 29.10 3.88 7.35
N PHE A 20 29.72 4.66 6.46
CA PHE A 20 30.92 4.21 5.74
C PHE A 20 32.02 5.25 5.59
N ARG A 21 31.75 6.54 5.85
CA ARG A 21 32.82 7.55 5.82
C ARG A 21 33.90 7.25 6.85
N GLY A 22 35.14 7.57 6.49
CA GLY A 22 36.32 7.44 7.34
C GLY A 22 36.50 8.62 8.30
N GLY A 23 37.74 8.82 8.80
CA GLY A 23 38.07 9.91 9.68
C GLY A 23 37.39 9.83 11.05
N GLU A 24 36.89 10.95 11.56
CA GLU A 24 36.25 11.04 12.88
C GLU A 24 34.96 10.22 12.92
N GLU A 25 34.14 10.23 11.85
CA GLU A 25 32.92 9.41 11.76
C GLU A 25 33.25 7.93 11.89
N GLY A 26 34.32 7.44 11.24
CA GLY A 26 34.79 6.07 11.35
C GLY A 26 35.26 5.71 12.77
N THR A 27 35.95 6.63 13.45
CA THR A 27 36.39 6.44 14.84
C THR A 27 35.22 6.34 15.80
N ILE A 28 34.22 7.22 15.67
CA ILE A 28 33.00 7.22 16.48
C ILE A 28 32.24 5.91 16.26
N ARG A 29 32.06 5.49 15.00
CA ARG A 29 31.36 4.28 14.63
C ARG A 29 32.03 3.04 15.22
N ARG A 30 33.35 2.92 15.12
CA ARG A 30 34.14 1.87 15.76
C ARG A 30 33.90 1.82 17.26
N ASN A 31 34.03 2.95 17.94
CA ASN A 31 33.80 3.04 19.37
C ASN A 31 32.39 2.62 19.78
N LEU A 32 31.36 3.00 19.02
CA LEU A 32 29.98 2.58 19.29
C LEU A 32 29.78 1.08 19.14
N ILE A 33 30.38 0.45 18.14
CA ILE A 33 30.33 -1.00 17.92
C ILE A 33 31.09 -1.75 19.02
N GLU A 34 32.33 -1.34 19.31
CA GLU A 34 33.16 -2.03 20.31
C GLU A 34 32.56 -1.94 21.72
N ASN A 35 31.94 -0.81 22.05
CA ASN A 35 31.24 -0.63 23.33
C ASN A 35 29.80 -1.14 23.32
N ASN A 36 29.40 -1.85 22.29
CA ASN A 36 28.10 -2.51 22.17
C ASN A 36 26.89 -1.57 22.26
N HIS A 37 26.97 -0.37 21.66
CA HIS A 37 25.91 0.63 21.75
C HIS A 37 24.95 0.66 20.55
N ILE A 38 25.35 0.21 19.36
CA ILE A 38 24.47 0.19 18.19
C ILE A 38 23.58 -1.06 18.23
N ASP A 39 22.27 -0.88 18.42
CA ASP A 39 21.31 -1.96 18.47
C ASP A 39 20.75 -2.31 17.08
N ALA A 40 20.34 -1.27 16.35
CA ALA A 40 19.82 -1.43 14.99
C ALA A 40 20.17 -0.24 14.11
N ILE A 41 20.26 -0.50 12.81
CA ILE A 41 20.37 0.50 11.74
C ILE A 41 19.24 0.24 10.74
N ILE A 42 18.43 1.26 10.45
CA ILE A 42 17.28 1.18 9.58
C ILE A 42 17.48 2.15 8.44
N GLY A 43 17.63 1.67 7.22
CA GLY A 43 17.69 2.46 6.00
C GLY A 43 16.30 2.93 5.59
N LEU A 44 16.15 4.22 5.36
CA LEU A 44 14.89 4.83 4.93
C LEU A 44 14.91 5.16 3.43
N PRO A 45 13.74 5.31 2.80
CA PRO A 45 13.65 5.75 1.41
C PRO A 45 14.31 7.11 1.19
N PRO A 46 14.88 7.36 -0.01
CA PRO A 46 15.31 8.71 -0.38
C PRO A 46 14.10 9.65 -0.46
N ASN A 47 14.34 10.96 -0.49
CA ASN A 47 13.27 11.97 -0.60
C ASN A 47 12.17 11.88 0.48
N ILE A 48 12.47 11.37 1.68
CA ILE A 48 11.51 11.29 2.80
C ILE A 48 11.44 12.62 3.58
N PHE A 49 12.46 13.43 3.52
CA PHE A 49 12.53 14.73 4.18
C PHE A 49 12.46 15.89 3.17
N PHE A 50 11.82 16.98 3.58
CA PHE A 50 11.77 18.20 2.75
C PHE A 50 13.17 18.76 2.48
N GLY A 51 13.40 19.18 1.24
CA GLY A 51 14.62 19.88 0.83
C GLY A 51 15.85 19.00 0.61
N THR A 52 15.76 17.68 0.75
CA THR A 52 16.87 16.77 0.46
C THR A 52 16.42 15.46 -0.16
N GLY A 53 17.10 15.05 -1.24
CA GLY A 53 16.94 13.72 -1.85
C GLY A 53 17.86 12.66 -1.27
N ILE A 54 18.66 13.00 -0.27
CA ILE A 54 19.69 12.10 0.29
C ILE A 54 19.02 11.00 1.11
N PRO A 55 19.37 9.70 0.90
CA PRO A 55 18.93 8.63 1.76
C PRO A 55 19.37 8.86 3.21
N THR A 56 18.50 8.58 4.15
CA THR A 56 18.74 8.70 5.57
C THR A 56 18.59 7.38 6.27
N ILE A 57 19.10 7.30 7.49
CA ILE A 57 18.98 6.14 8.36
C ILE A 57 18.40 6.55 9.71
N ILE A 58 17.79 5.60 10.40
CA ILE A 58 17.58 5.66 11.84
C ILE A 58 18.60 4.75 12.49
N MET A 59 19.40 5.28 13.40
CA MET A 59 20.31 4.52 14.24
C MET A 59 19.71 4.38 15.63
N VAL A 60 19.52 3.14 16.08
CA VAL A 60 19.01 2.81 17.41
C VAL A 60 20.20 2.51 18.31
N LEU A 61 20.36 3.31 19.37
CA LEU A 61 21.43 3.19 20.36
C LEU A 61 20.86 2.80 21.72
N LYS A 62 21.53 1.87 22.39
CA LYS A 62 21.23 1.46 23.75
C LYS A 62 22.47 1.57 24.62
N GLN A 63 22.27 1.94 25.91
CA GLN A 63 23.36 2.03 26.86
C GLN A 63 23.87 0.64 27.28
N LYS A 64 22.95 -0.31 27.50
CA LYS A 64 23.25 -1.72 27.79
C LYS A 64 22.50 -2.63 26.82
N ARG A 65 23.16 -3.69 26.40
CA ARG A 65 22.60 -4.71 25.52
C ARG A 65 23.13 -6.09 25.91
N ASP A 66 22.27 -7.09 25.82
CA ASP A 66 22.62 -8.49 26.10
C ASP A 66 23.29 -9.17 24.89
N SER A 67 22.88 -8.79 23.67
CA SER A 67 23.46 -9.28 22.41
C SER A 67 24.50 -8.29 21.88
N THR A 68 25.54 -8.81 21.20
CA THR A 68 26.56 -8.01 20.52
C THR A 68 26.23 -7.78 19.04
N ASP A 69 25.23 -8.49 18.50
CA ASP A 69 24.85 -8.43 17.10
C ASP A 69 24.06 -7.14 16.80
N THR A 70 24.30 -6.55 15.67
CA THR A 70 23.58 -5.37 15.20
C THR A 70 22.54 -5.78 14.18
N LEU A 71 21.28 -5.37 14.37
CA LEU A 71 20.25 -5.57 13.37
C LEU A 71 20.39 -4.50 12.28
N ILE A 72 20.50 -4.94 11.03
CA ILE A 72 20.50 -4.06 9.86
C ILE A 72 19.22 -4.30 9.08
N VAL A 73 18.46 -3.22 8.86
CA VAL A 73 17.16 -3.23 8.18
C VAL A 73 17.25 -2.34 6.94
N ASP A 74 16.85 -2.84 5.79
CA ASP A 74 16.66 -2.05 4.58
C ASP A 74 15.17 -1.82 4.33
N ALA A 75 14.66 -0.68 4.81
CA ALA A 75 13.29 -0.24 4.55
C ALA A 75 13.21 0.79 3.39
N SER A 76 14.25 0.89 2.58
CA SER A 76 14.36 1.92 1.53
C SER A 76 13.33 1.77 0.39
N LYS A 77 12.72 0.58 0.24
CA LYS A 77 11.75 0.27 -0.83
C LYS A 77 10.28 0.37 -0.39
N GLY A 78 9.99 0.39 0.92
CA GLY A 78 8.64 0.50 1.46
C GLY A 78 8.18 1.95 1.51
N PHE A 79 7.58 2.49 0.46
CA PHE A 79 7.04 3.84 0.43
C PHE A 79 6.00 4.03 -0.69
N VAL A 80 5.25 5.14 -0.58
CA VAL A 80 4.40 5.64 -1.66
C VAL A 80 4.86 7.06 -2.04
N LYS A 81 4.56 7.45 -3.28
CA LYS A 81 4.79 8.81 -3.75
C LYS A 81 3.74 9.77 -3.18
N SER A 82 4.20 10.88 -2.59
CA SER A 82 3.36 11.98 -2.16
C SER A 82 3.90 13.28 -2.76
N GLY A 83 3.40 13.64 -3.93
CA GLY A 83 3.95 14.73 -4.74
C GLY A 83 5.41 14.46 -5.12
N LYS A 84 6.32 15.34 -4.70
CA LYS A 84 7.77 15.22 -4.97
C LYS A 84 8.51 14.35 -3.93
N ASN A 85 7.86 14.01 -2.82
CA ASN A 85 8.46 13.27 -1.71
C ASN A 85 8.01 11.81 -1.70
N ASN A 86 8.75 10.99 -0.97
CA ASN A 86 8.35 9.65 -0.59
C ASN A 86 7.77 9.67 0.82
N MET A 87 6.78 8.84 1.09
CA MET A 87 6.11 8.75 2.40
C MET A 87 6.02 7.28 2.81
N LEU A 88 6.39 7.00 4.06
CA LEU A 88 6.14 5.69 4.67
C LEU A 88 4.66 5.59 5.04
N ARG A 89 4.02 4.50 4.65
CA ARG A 89 2.67 4.17 5.09
C ARG A 89 2.70 3.58 6.50
N ALA A 90 1.55 3.50 7.13
CA ALA A 90 1.42 2.86 8.44
C ALA A 90 1.92 1.39 8.43
N GLY A 91 1.61 0.64 7.37
CA GLY A 91 2.10 -0.73 7.17
C GLY A 91 3.62 -0.81 7.08
N ASP A 92 4.27 0.12 6.37
CA ASP A 92 5.72 0.18 6.26
C ASP A 92 6.37 0.46 7.62
N ILE A 93 5.82 1.42 8.38
CA ILE A 93 6.27 1.75 9.74
C ILE A 93 6.07 0.56 10.68
N ARG A 94 4.92 -0.09 10.62
CA ARG A 94 4.60 -1.27 11.46
C ARG A 94 5.57 -2.40 11.21
N ARG A 95 5.88 -2.69 9.94
CA ARG A 95 6.88 -3.70 9.56
C ARG A 95 8.25 -3.41 10.16
N ILE A 96 8.71 -2.16 10.07
CA ILE A 96 9.98 -1.73 10.67
C ILE A 96 9.96 -2.00 12.18
N VAL A 97 8.91 -1.57 12.88
CA VAL A 97 8.79 -1.70 14.34
C VAL A 97 8.78 -3.18 14.75
N ASP A 98 7.98 -4.00 14.09
CA ASP A 98 7.85 -5.43 14.41
C ASP A 98 9.18 -6.18 14.19
N VAL A 99 9.87 -5.90 13.07
CA VAL A 99 11.16 -6.51 12.74
C VAL A 99 12.24 -6.09 13.75
N VAL A 100 12.26 -4.81 14.15
CA VAL A 100 13.22 -4.30 15.15
C VAL A 100 12.92 -4.89 16.52
N ALA A 101 11.65 -4.97 16.91
CA ALA A 101 11.25 -5.54 18.22
C ALA A 101 11.56 -7.03 18.29
N ALA A 102 11.28 -7.78 17.26
CA ALA A 102 11.58 -9.21 17.16
C ALA A 102 13.06 -9.52 16.90
N ARG A 103 13.85 -8.53 16.47
CA ARG A 103 15.23 -8.70 15.95
C ARG A 103 15.29 -9.81 14.89
N ALA A 104 14.35 -9.79 13.97
CA ALA A 104 14.15 -10.86 13.00
C ALA A 104 15.08 -10.72 11.79
N ASP A 105 15.61 -11.85 11.33
CA ASP A 105 16.17 -11.98 9.98
C ASP A 105 15.01 -12.16 8.99
N VAL A 106 14.91 -11.26 8.02
CA VAL A 106 13.91 -11.32 6.97
C VAL A 106 14.62 -11.17 5.63
N GLU A 107 14.45 -12.14 4.76
CA GLU A 107 15.08 -12.16 3.45
C GLU A 107 14.82 -10.86 2.68
N LYS A 108 15.88 -10.34 2.04
CA LYS A 108 15.87 -9.07 1.27
C LYS A 108 15.39 -7.82 2.08
N TYR A 109 15.27 -7.92 3.41
CA TYR A 109 14.75 -6.83 4.25
C TYR A 109 15.58 -6.56 5.51
N SER A 110 15.98 -7.58 6.28
CA SER A 110 16.74 -7.39 7.52
C SER A 110 17.66 -8.56 7.83
N ARG A 111 18.77 -8.26 8.53
CA ARG A 111 19.74 -9.27 8.94
C ARG A 111 20.36 -8.91 10.29
N LEU A 112 20.54 -9.92 11.15
CA LEU A 112 21.36 -9.84 12.34
C LEU A 112 22.83 -10.05 11.94
N VAL A 113 23.66 -9.05 12.19
CA VAL A 113 25.07 -9.05 11.81
C VAL A 113 25.93 -9.11 13.07
N SER A 114 26.80 -10.11 13.12
CA SER A 114 27.71 -10.28 14.25
C SER A 114 28.75 -9.15 14.31
N ARG A 115 29.25 -8.86 15.53
CA ARG A 115 30.32 -7.88 15.69
C ARG A 115 31.58 -8.26 14.94
N ASP A 116 31.90 -9.55 14.85
CA ASP A 116 33.10 -10.04 14.17
C ASP A 116 32.99 -9.81 12.66
N GLU A 117 31.85 -10.06 12.07
CA GLU A 117 31.60 -9.73 10.66
C GLU A 117 31.72 -8.23 10.38
N ILE A 118 31.23 -7.37 11.30
CA ILE A 118 31.39 -5.91 11.18
C ILE A 118 32.87 -5.52 11.26
N ARG A 119 33.65 -6.15 12.11
CA ARG A 119 35.11 -5.95 12.20
C ARG A 119 35.83 -6.36 10.91
N GLU A 120 35.50 -7.51 10.35
CA GLU A 120 36.03 -8.01 9.07
C GLU A 120 35.71 -7.06 7.92
N ASN A 121 34.59 -6.39 7.98
CA ASN A 121 34.19 -5.33 7.04
C ASN A 121 34.76 -3.93 7.40
N ASP A 122 35.79 -3.84 8.24
CA ASP A 122 36.43 -2.60 8.67
C ASP A 122 35.45 -1.55 9.25
N TYR A 123 34.48 -2.05 10.02
CA TYR A 123 33.40 -1.26 10.63
C TYR A 123 32.56 -0.47 9.61
N ASN A 124 32.56 -0.88 8.37
CA ASN A 124 31.69 -0.33 7.35
C ASN A 124 30.28 -0.92 7.52
N LEU A 125 29.31 -0.08 7.86
CA LEU A 125 27.92 -0.47 8.12
C LEU A 125 27.00 -0.16 6.93
N ASN A 126 27.55 -0.01 5.72
CA ASN A 126 26.75 0.23 4.52
C ASN A 126 25.74 -0.92 4.31
N ILE A 127 24.45 -0.60 4.33
CA ILE A 127 23.35 -1.55 4.39
C ILE A 127 23.43 -2.62 3.28
N PRO A 128 23.69 -2.28 1.98
CA PRO A 128 23.78 -3.29 0.91
C PRO A 128 24.89 -4.32 1.07
N ARG A 129 25.83 -4.14 2.01
CA ARG A 129 26.82 -5.16 2.32
C ARG A 129 26.26 -6.34 3.10
N TYR A 130 25.16 -6.12 3.82
CA TYR A 130 24.58 -7.07 4.76
C TYR A 130 23.18 -7.51 4.36
N VAL A 131 22.43 -6.63 3.73
CA VAL A 131 21.07 -6.88 3.25
C VAL A 131 21.04 -6.56 1.76
N ASP A 132 20.99 -7.58 0.94
CA ASP A 132 20.78 -7.41 -0.49
C ASP A 132 19.28 -7.35 -0.79
N SER A 133 18.77 -6.13 -0.86
CA SER A 133 17.39 -5.84 -1.23
C SER A 133 17.22 -5.59 -2.73
N SER A 134 18.27 -5.80 -3.54
CA SER A 134 18.17 -5.65 -4.99
C SER A 134 17.14 -6.61 -5.58
N GLU A 135 16.44 -6.15 -6.58
CA GLU A 135 15.68 -7.04 -7.45
C GLU A 135 16.66 -7.85 -8.27
N ASP A 136 16.31 -9.11 -8.51
CA ASP A 136 17.12 -9.94 -9.37
C ASP A 136 17.17 -9.26 -10.75
N PRO A 137 18.37 -9.15 -11.38
CA PRO A 137 18.47 -8.45 -12.66
C PRO A 137 17.57 -9.12 -13.68
N GLU A 138 16.81 -8.30 -14.42
CA GLU A 138 16.06 -8.82 -15.56
C GLU A 138 17.03 -9.51 -16.52
N THR A 139 16.77 -10.77 -16.79
CA THR A 139 17.55 -11.55 -17.76
C THR A 139 16.91 -11.35 -19.13
N TRP A 140 17.64 -10.72 -20.05
CA TRP A 140 17.20 -10.68 -21.44
C TRP A 140 17.68 -11.92 -22.16
N ASP A 141 16.79 -12.86 -22.38
CA ASP A 141 17.09 -14.05 -23.18
C ASP A 141 16.88 -13.77 -24.67
N ILE A 142 17.99 -13.75 -25.41
CA ILE A 142 17.99 -13.46 -26.85
C ILE A 142 17.27 -14.56 -27.62
N TYR A 143 17.41 -15.81 -27.22
CA TYR A 143 16.75 -16.93 -27.89
C TYR A 143 15.23 -16.85 -27.71
N ALA A 144 14.75 -16.60 -26.50
CA ALA A 144 13.34 -16.42 -26.22
C ALA A 144 12.75 -15.25 -27.02
N SER A 145 13.51 -14.14 -27.14
CA SER A 145 13.09 -12.97 -27.91
C SER A 145 12.99 -13.25 -29.42
N MET A 146 13.85 -14.12 -29.96
CA MET A 146 13.87 -14.44 -31.40
C MET A 146 12.95 -15.59 -31.79
N PHE A 147 12.82 -16.62 -30.95
CA PHE A 147 12.15 -17.87 -31.29
C PHE A 147 10.94 -18.16 -30.40
N GLY A 148 10.69 -17.35 -29.39
CA GLY A 148 9.64 -17.56 -28.42
C GLY A 148 10.00 -18.58 -27.34
N GLY A 149 9.08 -18.77 -26.40
CA GLY A 149 9.26 -19.61 -25.21
C GLY A 149 9.69 -18.79 -23.99
N ILE A 150 9.50 -19.37 -22.82
CA ILE A 150 9.87 -18.77 -21.53
C ILE A 150 11.05 -19.56 -20.98
N PRO A 151 12.18 -18.92 -20.63
CA PRO A 151 13.30 -19.61 -20.00
C PRO A 151 12.88 -20.32 -18.72
N ALA A 152 13.31 -21.55 -18.50
CA ALA A 152 12.91 -22.33 -17.33
C ALA A 152 13.34 -21.67 -16.00
N ASN A 153 14.47 -20.95 -15.99
CA ASN A 153 14.94 -20.22 -14.81
C ASN A 153 14.01 -19.05 -14.42
N GLU A 154 13.34 -18.41 -15.37
CA GLU A 154 12.34 -17.37 -15.06
C GLU A 154 11.08 -17.97 -14.40
N ILE A 155 10.67 -19.15 -14.85
CA ILE A 155 9.59 -19.90 -14.22
C ILE A 155 10.01 -20.37 -12.82
N ASP A 156 11.25 -20.84 -12.66
CA ASP A 156 11.80 -21.30 -11.38
C ASP A 156 11.94 -20.15 -10.37
N ALA A 157 12.15 -18.91 -10.83
CA ALA A 157 12.16 -17.71 -9.98
C ALA A 157 10.82 -17.44 -9.28
N LEU A 158 9.72 -18.01 -9.78
CA LEU A 158 8.39 -17.95 -9.15
C LEU A 158 8.20 -19.06 -8.09
N SER A 159 9.29 -19.61 -7.53
CA SER A 159 9.25 -20.69 -6.53
C SER A 159 8.23 -20.49 -5.39
N PRO A 160 8.04 -19.30 -4.80
CA PRO A 160 7.05 -19.13 -3.73
C PRO A 160 5.61 -19.48 -4.16
N TYR A 161 5.27 -19.24 -5.43
CA TYR A 161 3.97 -19.64 -5.98
C TYR A 161 3.87 -21.14 -6.20
N TRP A 162 4.97 -21.79 -6.64
CA TRP A 162 4.99 -23.24 -6.85
C TRP A 162 4.95 -24.01 -5.53
N GLU A 163 5.51 -23.43 -4.47
CA GLU A 163 5.41 -23.97 -3.11
C GLU A 163 4.00 -23.80 -2.53
N ALA A 164 3.37 -22.67 -2.78
CA ALA A 164 2.00 -22.39 -2.34
C ALA A 164 0.95 -23.19 -3.12
N PHE A 165 1.20 -23.46 -4.42
CA PHE A 165 0.29 -24.14 -5.32
C PHE A 165 0.92 -25.38 -5.96
N PRO A 166 1.08 -26.49 -5.21
CA PRO A 166 1.70 -27.70 -5.70
C PRO A 166 1.01 -28.27 -6.95
N GLY A 167 1.77 -28.54 -8.00
CA GLY A 167 1.27 -29.06 -9.28
C GLY A 167 0.93 -28.00 -10.33
N LEU A 168 0.61 -26.78 -9.93
CA LEU A 168 0.19 -25.71 -10.84
C LEU A 168 1.23 -25.39 -11.92
N ARG A 169 2.53 -25.39 -11.56
CA ARG A 169 3.63 -25.19 -12.53
C ARG A 169 3.56 -26.15 -13.71
N GLY A 170 3.33 -27.44 -13.46
CA GLY A 170 3.25 -28.48 -14.49
C GLY A 170 1.95 -28.43 -15.32
N GLU A 171 0.89 -27.86 -14.75
CA GLU A 171 -0.35 -27.64 -15.49
C GLU A 171 -0.30 -26.39 -16.37
N LEU A 172 0.49 -25.39 -15.99
CA LEU A 172 0.64 -24.14 -16.74
C LEU A 172 1.67 -24.23 -17.88
N PHE A 173 2.78 -24.96 -17.66
CA PHE A 173 3.94 -24.90 -18.54
C PHE A 173 4.36 -26.29 -19.07
N ASP A 174 4.57 -26.36 -20.38
CA ASP A 174 5.21 -27.49 -21.04
C ASP A 174 6.68 -27.17 -21.29
N VAL A 175 7.57 -27.75 -20.47
CA VAL A 175 9.03 -27.53 -20.58
C VAL A 175 9.58 -28.39 -21.72
N GLN A 176 10.25 -27.75 -22.68
CA GLN A 176 10.89 -28.38 -23.82
C GLN A 176 12.32 -28.85 -23.48
N PRO A 177 12.89 -29.84 -24.21
CA PRO A 177 14.24 -30.31 -23.96
C PRO A 177 15.36 -29.25 -24.10
N ASN A 178 15.10 -28.17 -24.79
CA ASN A 178 16.02 -27.04 -24.97
C ASN A 178 16.06 -26.07 -23.77
N GLY A 179 15.32 -26.33 -22.68
CA GLY A 179 15.29 -25.51 -21.48
C GLY A 179 14.31 -24.33 -21.54
N TYR A 180 13.48 -24.25 -22.56
CA TYR A 180 12.40 -23.27 -22.69
C TYR A 180 11.05 -23.94 -22.48
N ALA A 181 10.11 -23.19 -21.93
CA ALA A 181 8.75 -23.64 -21.73
C ALA A 181 7.77 -22.85 -22.61
N GLN A 182 6.65 -23.46 -22.88
CA GLN A 182 5.50 -22.80 -23.47
C GLN A 182 4.36 -22.78 -22.46
N CYS A 183 3.71 -21.64 -22.32
CA CYS A 183 2.49 -21.53 -21.56
C CYS A 183 1.37 -22.22 -22.33
N LYS A 184 0.57 -23.01 -21.62
CA LYS A 184 -0.62 -23.64 -22.21
C LYS A 184 -1.70 -22.59 -22.52
N ASP A 185 -2.61 -22.99 -23.41
CA ASP A 185 -3.77 -22.14 -23.77
C ASP A 185 -4.62 -21.87 -22.51
N ASP A 186 -5.11 -20.64 -22.39
CA ASP A 186 -5.94 -20.15 -21.30
C ASP A 186 -5.36 -20.38 -19.88
N PRO A 187 -4.23 -19.77 -19.55
CA PRO A 187 -3.60 -19.91 -18.23
C PRO A 187 -4.50 -19.41 -17.09
N ALA A 188 -5.39 -18.45 -17.36
CA ALA A 188 -6.33 -17.94 -16.36
C ALA A 188 -7.36 -19.00 -15.95
N ALA A 189 -7.90 -19.75 -16.90
CA ALA A 189 -8.82 -20.84 -16.60
C ALA A 189 -8.12 -21.97 -15.83
N ILE A 190 -6.86 -22.29 -16.16
CA ILE A 190 -6.07 -23.29 -15.44
C ILE A 190 -5.85 -22.85 -13.98
N VAL A 191 -5.40 -21.61 -13.75
CA VAL A 191 -5.17 -21.09 -12.40
C VAL A 191 -6.47 -21.09 -11.59
N ASN A 192 -7.53 -20.53 -12.11
CA ASN A 192 -8.82 -20.41 -11.41
C ASN A 192 -9.49 -21.77 -11.16
N GLY A 193 -9.19 -22.79 -11.95
CA GLY A 193 -9.73 -24.15 -11.80
C GLY A 193 -8.82 -25.09 -11.00
N HIS A 194 -7.59 -24.69 -10.68
CA HIS A 194 -6.64 -25.59 -10.05
C HIS A 194 -7.00 -25.89 -8.59
N ALA A 195 -6.94 -27.15 -8.20
CA ALA A 195 -7.39 -27.59 -6.88
C ALA A 195 -6.69 -26.89 -5.71
N SER A 196 -5.36 -26.69 -5.80
CA SER A 196 -4.61 -26.00 -4.73
C SER A 196 -4.92 -24.49 -4.64
N VAL A 197 -5.32 -23.85 -5.73
CA VAL A 197 -5.76 -22.45 -5.73
C VAL A 197 -7.13 -22.34 -5.05
N LEU A 198 -8.07 -23.22 -5.41
CA LEU A 198 -9.39 -23.28 -4.77
C LEU A 198 -9.29 -23.61 -3.27
N GLU A 199 -8.36 -24.51 -2.89
CA GLU A 199 -8.09 -24.81 -1.48
C GLU A 199 -7.50 -23.59 -0.74
N PHE A 200 -6.60 -22.86 -1.38
CA PHE A 200 -6.06 -21.61 -0.83
C PHE A 200 -7.16 -20.56 -0.61
N GLU A 201 -8.04 -20.35 -1.59
CA GLU A 201 -9.17 -19.42 -1.48
C GLU A 201 -10.10 -19.80 -0.33
N GLU A 202 -10.41 -21.09 -0.19
CA GLU A 202 -11.24 -21.58 0.90
C GLU A 202 -10.57 -21.45 2.26
N ASN A 203 -9.26 -21.72 2.37
CA ASN A 203 -8.49 -21.53 3.58
C ASN A 203 -8.41 -20.06 3.97
N TYR A 204 -8.19 -19.16 2.98
CA TYR A 204 -8.21 -17.72 3.21
C TYR A 204 -9.59 -17.24 3.70
N ARG A 205 -10.68 -17.68 3.07
CA ARG A 205 -12.04 -17.35 3.49
C ARG A 205 -12.31 -17.85 4.91
N ARG A 206 -11.94 -19.10 5.20
CA ARG A 206 -12.13 -19.73 6.51
C ARG A 206 -11.33 -19.04 7.61
N ALA A 207 -10.16 -18.51 7.33
CA ALA A 207 -9.38 -17.74 8.29
C ALA A 207 -10.13 -16.50 8.80
N PHE A 208 -11.04 -15.95 8.02
CA PHE A 208 -11.86 -14.80 8.39
C PHE A 208 -13.28 -15.18 8.88
N ASP A 209 -13.56 -16.48 9.10
CA ASP A 209 -14.81 -16.90 9.75
C ASP A 209 -14.95 -16.24 11.11
N GLY A 210 -16.13 -15.68 11.38
CA GLY A 210 -16.43 -14.97 12.61
C GLY A 210 -15.72 -13.61 12.79
N PHE A 211 -14.97 -13.13 11.79
CA PHE A 211 -14.31 -11.82 11.89
C PHE A 211 -15.33 -10.68 11.97
N GLY A 212 -16.45 -10.78 11.24
CA GLY A 212 -17.55 -9.82 11.32
C GLY A 212 -18.15 -9.74 12.72
N ASP A 213 -18.36 -10.89 13.39
CA ASP A 213 -18.87 -10.93 14.76
C ASP A 213 -17.85 -10.35 15.75
N PHE A 214 -16.58 -10.63 15.54
CA PHE A 214 -15.49 -10.04 16.33
C PHE A 214 -15.46 -8.51 16.20
N LEU A 215 -15.54 -7.96 14.98
CA LEU A 215 -15.62 -6.51 14.76
C LEU A 215 -16.88 -5.91 15.39
N HIS A 216 -18.03 -6.57 15.25
CA HIS A 216 -19.29 -6.11 15.83
C HIS A 216 -19.19 -6.03 17.36
N GLU A 217 -18.64 -7.06 18.02
CA GLU A 217 -18.44 -7.05 19.47
C GLU A 217 -17.53 -5.90 19.92
N HIS A 218 -16.41 -5.70 19.21
CA HIS A 218 -15.40 -4.71 19.60
C HIS A 218 -15.79 -3.28 19.26
N LEU A 219 -16.38 -3.05 18.10
CA LEU A 219 -16.60 -1.70 17.57
C LEU A 219 -18.06 -1.22 17.70
N VAL A 220 -19.03 -2.14 17.81
CA VAL A 220 -20.45 -1.80 17.93
C VAL A 220 -20.96 -2.05 19.34
N SER A 221 -20.92 -3.32 19.82
CA SER A 221 -21.47 -3.65 21.14
C SER A 221 -20.74 -2.94 22.29
N ARG A 222 -19.47 -2.63 22.14
CA ARG A 222 -18.62 -2.00 23.15
C ARG A 222 -18.20 -0.57 22.80
N CYS A 223 -18.84 0.07 21.83
CA CYS A 223 -18.42 1.39 21.29
C CYS A 223 -18.29 2.48 22.39
N GLU A 224 -19.14 2.46 23.43
CA GLU A 224 -19.08 3.42 24.54
C GLU A 224 -17.97 3.17 25.54
N THR A 225 -17.37 1.96 25.59
CA THR A 225 -16.43 1.54 26.63
C THR A 225 -15.08 1.07 26.11
N VAL A 226 -14.94 0.86 24.81
CA VAL A 226 -13.70 0.41 24.18
C VAL A 226 -12.57 1.44 24.37
N LYS A 227 -11.36 0.94 24.59
CA LYS A 227 -10.16 1.81 24.70
C LYS A 227 -9.59 2.08 23.31
N VAL A 228 -10.08 3.13 22.65
CA VAL A 228 -9.72 3.52 21.28
C VAL A 228 -8.21 3.45 21.03
N SER A 229 -7.39 3.96 21.96
CA SER A 229 -5.91 3.96 21.83
C SER A 229 -5.25 2.58 21.84
N ARG A 230 -5.95 1.51 22.18
CA ARG A 230 -5.44 0.14 22.20
C ARG A 230 -6.11 -0.78 21.20
N GLU A 231 -7.29 -0.39 20.76
CA GLU A 231 -8.16 -1.23 19.95
C GLU A 231 -7.55 -1.55 18.59
N GLU A 232 -6.95 -0.57 17.92
CA GLU A 232 -6.25 -0.80 16.66
C GLU A 232 -5.19 -1.92 16.77
N ASN A 233 -4.42 -1.92 17.85
CA ASN A 233 -3.43 -2.98 18.09
C ASN A 233 -4.09 -4.34 18.32
N LEU A 234 -5.23 -4.38 19.00
CA LEU A 234 -5.96 -5.61 19.24
C LEU A 234 -6.53 -6.19 17.95
N LEU A 235 -7.17 -5.35 17.13
CA LEU A 235 -7.65 -5.73 15.79
C LEU A 235 -6.50 -6.18 14.88
N THR A 236 -5.36 -5.48 14.94
CA THR A 236 -4.17 -5.86 14.18
C THR A 236 -3.66 -7.25 14.57
N GLN A 237 -3.60 -7.54 15.87
CA GLN A 237 -3.15 -8.85 16.34
C GLN A 237 -4.10 -9.96 15.91
N ASP A 238 -5.41 -9.73 15.94
CA ASP A 238 -6.39 -10.71 15.45
C ASP A 238 -6.18 -10.98 13.95
N ILE A 239 -6.08 -9.93 13.12
CA ILE A 239 -5.80 -10.07 11.67
C ILE A 239 -4.49 -10.82 11.44
N PHE A 240 -3.41 -10.49 12.16
CA PHE A 240 -2.13 -11.18 12.00
C PHE A 240 -2.21 -12.65 12.38
N THR A 241 -2.98 -12.98 13.43
CA THR A 241 -3.21 -14.36 13.84
C THR A 241 -4.01 -15.14 12.80
N ARG A 242 -5.01 -14.53 12.19
CA ARG A 242 -5.81 -15.14 11.10
C ARG A 242 -4.99 -15.39 9.84
N LEU A 243 -4.08 -14.50 9.52
CA LEU A 243 -3.19 -14.60 8.35
C LEU A 243 -1.95 -15.46 8.59
N ASP A 244 -1.72 -15.91 9.84
CA ASP A 244 -0.55 -16.73 10.15
C ASP A 244 -0.61 -18.07 9.40
N GLY A 245 0.48 -18.41 8.72
CA GLY A 245 0.58 -19.63 7.93
C GLY A 245 -0.14 -19.61 6.57
N ILE A 246 -0.78 -18.50 6.17
CA ILE A 246 -1.34 -18.35 4.82
C ILE A 246 -0.23 -17.80 3.91
N PRO A 247 0.26 -18.58 2.92
CA PRO A 247 1.34 -18.13 2.05
C PRO A 247 0.89 -16.98 1.13
N LEU A 248 1.85 -16.22 0.61
CA LEU A 248 1.66 -15.14 -0.37
C LEU A 248 0.81 -13.95 0.11
N VAL A 249 0.37 -13.93 1.36
CA VAL A 249 -0.41 -12.82 1.92
C VAL A 249 0.49 -11.90 2.75
N ASP A 250 0.54 -10.64 2.36
CA ASP A 250 1.26 -9.61 3.14
C ASP A 250 0.38 -9.08 4.27
N ARG A 251 0.66 -9.51 5.51
CA ARG A 251 -0.04 -9.05 6.70
C ARG A 251 0.08 -7.54 6.95
N TYR A 252 1.14 -6.89 6.46
CA TYR A 252 1.30 -5.44 6.61
C TYR A 252 0.45 -4.66 5.62
N ALA A 253 0.16 -5.24 4.44
CA ALA A 253 -0.85 -4.71 3.53
C ALA A 253 -2.25 -4.80 4.16
N ALA A 254 -2.58 -5.91 4.82
CA ALA A 254 -3.84 -6.05 5.56
C ALA A 254 -3.93 -5.04 6.72
N PHE A 255 -2.84 -4.83 7.46
CA PHE A 255 -2.78 -3.78 8.49
C PHE A 255 -2.98 -2.38 7.90
N GLN A 256 -2.41 -2.09 6.73
CA GLN A 256 -2.59 -0.80 6.07
C GLN A 256 -4.07 -0.54 5.76
N MET A 257 -4.78 -1.54 5.25
CA MET A 257 -6.23 -1.45 5.01
C MET A 257 -7.02 -1.19 6.30
N LEU A 258 -6.69 -1.89 7.39
CA LEU A 258 -7.28 -1.65 8.70
C LEU A 258 -7.00 -0.20 9.15
N HIS A 259 -5.75 0.24 9.09
CA HIS A 259 -5.34 1.57 9.54
C HIS A 259 -6.05 2.70 8.80
N GLU A 260 -6.23 2.57 7.49
CA GLU A 260 -6.97 3.55 6.68
C GLU A 260 -8.42 3.70 7.14
N GLN A 261 -9.07 2.60 7.47
CA GLN A 261 -10.43 2.65 8.03
C GLN A 261 -10.43 3.11 9.49
N TRP A 262 -9.42 2.71 10.26
CA TRP A 262 -9.30 3.04 11.67
C TRP A 262 -9.22 4.55 11.95
N THR A 263 -8.64 5.33 11.06
CA THR A 263 -8.56 6.79 11.20
C THR A 263 -9.96 7.44 11.30
N THR A 264 -10.93 6.92 10.58
CA THR A 264 -12.33 7.39 10.67
C THR A 264 -13.05 6.75 11.85
N VAL A 265 -12.97 5.42 11.98
CA VAL A 265 -13.65 4.66 13.04
C VAL A 265 -13.23 5.12 14.44
N SER A 266 -11.96 5.46 14.65
CA SER A 266 -11.48 5.96 15.94
C SER A 266 -12.11 7.28 16.34
N LEU A 267 -12.27 8.21 15.38
CA LEU A 267 -12.93 9.50 15.61
C LEU A 267 -14.41 9.32 15.93
N ASP A 268 -15.09 8.42 15.24
CA ASP A 268 -16.50 8.10 15.48
C ASP A 268 -16.69 7.50 16.88
N LEU A 269 -15.82 6.58 17.29
CA LEU A 269 -15.84 6.00 18.63
C LEU A 269 -15.58 7.04 19.73
N GLU A 270 -14.61 7.93 19.54
CA GLU A 270 -14.35 9.03 20.48
C GLU A 270 -15.54 9.99 20.56
N MET A 271 -16.21 10.24 19.45
CA MET A 271 -17.40 11.10 19.39
C MET A 271 -18.57 10.44 20.14
N ILE A 272 -18.84 9.15 19.91
CA ILE A 272 -19.85 8.38 20.64
C ILE A 272 -19.57 8.39 22.16
N GLN A 273 -18.32 8.19 22.55
CA GLN A 273 -17.93 8.18 23.98
C GLN A 273 -18.07 9.55 24.64
N ARG A 274 -17.92 10.64 23.90
CA ARG A 274 -18.05 12.00 24.41
C ARG A 274 -19.50 12.49 24.45
N GLU A 275 -20.29 12.19 23.40
CA GLU A 275 -21.62 12.79 23.17
C GLU A 275 -22.76 11.80 23.43
N GLY A 276 -22.45 10.51 23.61
CA GLY A 276 -23.42 9.43 23.77
C GLY A 276 -23.83 8.79 22.43
N PHE A 277 -24.45 7.60 22.53
CA PHE A 277 -24.80 6.77 21.36
C PHE A 277 -25.79 7.46 20.39
N ASP A 278 -26.65 8.35 20.89
CA ASP A 278 -27.62 9.05 20.02
C ASP A 278 -26.96 9.97 18.97
N THR A 279 -25.66 10.28 19.11
CA THR A 279 -24.92 11.09 18.13
C THR A 279 -24.84 10.43 16.75
N ILE A 280 -25.02 9.10 16.66
CA ILE A 280 -25.08 8.38 15.37
C ILE A 280 -26.23 8.84 14.46
N ARG A 281 -27.28 9.46 15.03
CA ARG A 281 -28.44 9.99 14.31
C ARG A 281 -28.31 11.46 13.95
N ALA A 282 -27.25 12.11 14.43
CA ALA A 282 -27.03 13.53 14.17
C ALA A 282 -26.58 13.76 12.72
N ILE A 283 -26.93 14.93 12.22
CA ILE A 283 -26.53 15.42 10.90
C ILE A 283 -25.78 16.74 11.04
N ASP A 284 -24.77 16.94 10.20
CA ASP A 284 -24.00 18.18 10.16
C ASP A 284 -24.12 18.84 8.77
N PRO A 285 -23.94 20.15 8.67
CA PRO A 285 -23.93 20.83 7.38
C PRO A 285 -22.70 20.40 6.59
N HIS A 286 -22.91 19.92 5.34
CA HIS A 286 -21.81 19.60 4.42
C HIS A 286 -21.18 20.88 3.87
N MET A 287 -19.94 21.19 4.28
CA MET A 287 -19.24 22.41 3.91
C MET A 287 -18.23 22.14 2.80
N VAL A 288 -18.35 22.87 1.68
CA VAL A 288 -17.40 22.78 0.55
C VAL A 288 -16.74 24.12 0.28
N VAL A 289 -15.46 24.08 -0.10
CA VAL A 289 -14.72 25.28 -0.50
C VAL A 289 -14.93 25.54 -1.96
N LYS A 290 -15.59 26.66 -2.29
CA LYS A 290 -15.77 27.14 -3.68
C LYS A 290 -15.00 28.42 -3.94
N LYS A 291 -14.41 28.52 -5.14
CA LYS A 291 -13.81 29.77 -5.59
C LYS A 291 -14.89 30.76 -6.04
N LYS A 292 -15.07 31.87 -5.29
CA LYS A 292 -15.93 32.97 -5.66
C LYS A 292 -15.10 34.26 -5.77
N ASN A 293 -15.10 34.89 -6.93
CA ASN A 293 -14.28 36.07 -7.21
C ASN A 293 -12.79 35.92 -6.92
N GLY A 294 -12.20 34.71 -7.22
CA GLY A 294 -10.79 34.43 -6.99
C GLY A 294 -10.38 34.16 -5.54
N LYS A 295 -11.33 34.10 -4.62
CA LYS A 295 -11.11 33.77 -3.21
C LYS A 295 -11.83 32.47 -2.85
N ASP A 296 -11.19 31.67 -2.04
CA ASP A 296 -11.79 30.48 -1.48
C ASP A 296 -12.84 30.89 -0.45
N GLN A 297 -14.06 30.39 -0.57
CA GLN A 297 -15.17 30.63 0.33
C GLN A 297 -15.84 29.30 0.69
N GLU A 298 -15.99 29.02 1.98
CA GLU A 298 -16.77 27.90 2.45
C GLU A 298 -18.26 28.17 2.24
N VAL A 299 -18.94 27.25 1.59
CA VAL A 299 -20.39 27.29 1.37
C VAL A 299 -21.00 25.96 1.76
N GLN A 300 -22.20 26.01 2.36
CA GLN A 300 -22.94 24.80 2.68
C GLN A 300 -23.57 24.21 1.40
N GLU A 301 -23.27 22.95 1.12
CA GLU A 301 -23.87 22.16 0.04
C GLU A 301 -24.65 20.97 0.57
N GLY A 302 -25.71 21.22 1.32
CA GLY A 302 -26.54 20.17 1.87
C GLY A 302 -26.15 19.77 3.29
N TRP A 303 -26.35 18.50 3.61
CA TRP A 303 -26.18 17.92 4.93
C TRP A 303 -25.45 16.56 4.78
N GLU A 304 -24.69 16.19 5.80
CA GLU A 304 -24.06 14.89 5.90
C GLU A 304 -24.37 14.24 7.25
N GLY A 305 -24.34 12.92 7.31
CA GLY A 305 -24.47 12.23 8.58
C GLY A 305 -23.19 12.40 9.39
N ARG A 306 -23.33 12.74 10.68
CA ARG A 306 -22.17 12.96 11.57
C ARG A 306 -21.29 11.72 11.70
N ILE A 307 -21.88 10.53 11.79
CA ILE A 307 -21.20 9.24 11.89
C ILE A 307 -21.62 8.33 10.75
N ILE A 308 -22.93 8.21 10.47
CA ILE A 308 -23.42 7.31 9.42
C ILE A 308 -23.48 8.08 8.10
N PRO A 309 -22.64 7.76 7.10
CA PRO A 309 -22.69 8.40 5.79
C PRO A 309 -24.03 8.21 5.08
N PHE A 310 -24.50 9.24 4.39
CA PHE A 310 -25.80 9.19 3.71
C PHE A 310 -25.88 8.15 2.61
N ASP A 311 -24.78 7.84 1.95
CA ASP A 311 -24.75 6.77 0.95
C ASP A 311 -25.11 5.40 1.54
N ILE A 312 -24.67 5.09 2.76
CA ILE A 312 -25.08 3.87 3.49
C ILE A 312 -26.55 3.90 3.81
N VAL A 313 -27.06 5.05 4.29
CA VAL A 313 -28.49 5.24 4.56
C VAL A 313 -29.32 5.04 3.29
N GLN A 314 -28.90 5.66 2.19
CA GLN A 314 -29.57 5.54 0.89
C GLN A 314 -29.57 4.11 0.36
N LYS A 315 -28.41 3.43 0.38
CA LYS A 315 -28.30 2.03 -0.04
C LYS A 315 -29.16 1.08 0.78
N THR A 316 -29.35 1.39 2.08
CA THR A 316 -30.14 0.57 3.00
C THR A 316 -31.63 0.84 2.90
N LEU A 317 -32.03 2.13 2.85
CA LEU A 317 -33.46 2.52 2.89
C LEU A 317 -34.07 2.73 1.51
N MET A 318 -33.25 3.01 0.48
CA MET A 318 -33.69 3.35 -0.87
C MET A 318 -32.90 2.60 -1.95
N PRO A 319 -32.71 1.27 -1.84
CA PRO A 319 -31.80 0.52 -2.74
C PRO A 319 -32.23 0.59 -4.21
N GLU A 320 -33.54 0.58 -4.48
CA GLU A 320 -34.07 0.65 -5.85
C GLU A 320 -33.78 2.01 -6.50
N GLN A 321 -33.91 3.10 -5.73
CA GLN A 321 -33.64 4.43 -6.23
C GLN A 321 -32.13 4.65 -6.48
N VAL A 322 -31.28 4.15 -5.58
CA VAL A 322 -29.81 4.19 -5.76
C VAL A 322 -29.40 3.44 -7.03
N LYS A 323 -29.99 2.25 -7.24
CA LYS A 323 -29.74 1.47 -8.44
C LYS A 323 -30.19 2.18 -9.71
N ALA A 324 -31.39 2.76 -9.68
CA ALA A 324 -31.93 3.53 -10.83
C ALA A 324 -31.04 4.75 -11.17
N VAL A 325 -30.51 5.46 -10.16
CA VAL A 325 -29.59 6.59 -10.38
C VAL A 325 -28.29 6.07 -11.01
N ALA A 326 -27.69 5.01 -10.47
CA ALA A 326 -26.46 4.43 -11.02
C ALA A 326 -26.63 3.97 -12.48
N GLU A 327 -27.78 3.34 -12.83
CA GLU A 327 -28.11 2.97 -14.22
C GLU A 327 -28.24 4.17 -15.15
N LEU A 328 -28.76 5.30 -14.63
CA LEU A 328 -28.86 6.54 -15.40
C LEU A 328 -27.51 7.23 -15.57
N GLU A 329 -26.66 7.20 -14.57
CA GLU A 329 -25.29 7.73 -14.62
C GLU A 329 -24.46 6.93 -15.63
N GLU A 330 -24.52 5.59 -15.59
CA GLU A 330 -23.84 4.72 -16.58
C GLU A 330 -24.32 5.01 -18.01
N ARG A 331 -25.62 5.20 -18.18
CA ARG A 331 -26.16 5.56 -19.51
C ARG A 331 -25.73 6.96 -19.95
N LEU A 332 -25.58 7.90 -19.02
CA LEU A 332 -25.09 9.23 -19.32
C LEU A 332 -23.63 9.18 -19.74
N GLU A 333 -22.79 8.46 -19.01
CA GLU A 333 -21.38 8.27 -19.37
C GLU A 333 -21.22 7.58 -20.72
N GLN A 334 -22.02 6.55 -20.97
CA GLN A 334 -22.02 5.85 -22.27
C GLN A 334 -22.42 6.79 -23.40
N ALA A 335 -23.46 7.61 -23.22
CA ALA A 335 -23.90 8.56 -24.23
C ALA A 335 -22.85 9.67 -24.45
N GLN A 336 -22.16 10.11 -23.41
CA GLN A 336 -21.05 11.08 -23.51
C GLN A 336 -19.88 10.47 -24.29
N PHE A 337 -19.54 9.21 -24.01
CA PHE A 337 -18.51 8.50 -24.76
C PHE A 337 -18.86 8.36 -26.24
N GLU A 338 -20.09 7.93 -26.54
CA GLU A 338 -20.58 7.80 -27.92
C GLU A 338 -20.59 9.13 -28.67
N LEU A 339 -20.91 10.25 -27.99
CA LEU A 339 -20.82 11.60 -28.58
C LEU A 339 -19.38 11.99 -28.88
N THR A 340 -18.42 11.66 -27.98
CA THR A 340 -17.00 11.92 -28.21
C THR A 340 -16.47 11.09 -29.39
N ASP A 341 -16.78 9.80 -29.39
CA ASP A 341 -16.38 8.89 -30.47
C ASP A 341 -16.97 9.32 -31.84
N LEU A 342 -18.22 9.82 -31.82
CA LEU A 342 -18.83 10.39 -33.02
C LEU A 342 -18.06 11.61 -33.55
N VAL A 343 -17.69 12.55 -32.68
CA VAL A 343 -16.89 13.74 -33.09
C VAL A 343 -15.53 13.31 -33.63
N ASP A 344 -14.87 12.34 -32.98
CA ASP A 344 -13.57 11.83 -33.40
C ASP A 344 -13.64 11.11 -34.75
N SER A 345 -14.80 10.52 -35.09
CA SER A 345 -15.03 9.85 -36.39
C SER A 345 -15.36 10.79 -37.55
N LEU A 346 -15.67 12.07 -37.27
CA LEU A 346 -16.01 13.05 -38.31
C LEU A 346 -14.77 13.44 -39.13
N SER A 347 -14.96 13.57 -40.47
CA SER A 347 -13.94 14.13 -41.35
C SER A 347 -13.77 15.64 -41.11
N GLU A 348 -12.64 16.21 -41.54
CA GLU A 348 -12.41 17.66 -41.44
C GLU A 348 -13.46 18.47 -42.23
N GLU A 349 -14.00 17.92 -43.31
CA GLU A 349 -15.06 18.54 -44.08
C GLU A 349 -16.38 18.56 -43.30
N ASP A 350 -16.74 17.44 -42.64
CA ASP A 350 -17.93 17.35 -41.80
C ASP A 350 -17.83 18.25 -40.55
N LYS A 351 -16.64 18.35 -39.96
CA LYS A 351 -16.40 19.25 -38.83
C LYS A 351 -16.57 20.72 -39.21
N MET A 352 -16.18 21.09 -40.44
CA MET A 352 -16.40 22.44 -40.97
C MET A 352 -17.89 22.72 -41.15
N GLU A 353 -18.66 21.76 -41.67
CA GLU A 353 -20.12 21.93 -41.86
C GLU A 353 -20.86 22.00 -40.51
N LEU A 354 -20.35 21.33 -39.49
CA LEU A 354 -20.93 21.27 -38.15
C LEU A 354 -20.35 22.32 -37.15
N SER A 355 -19.62 23.30 -37.67
CA SER A 355 -18.94 24.33 -36.84
C SER A 355 -19.88 25.09 -35.90
N ASP A 356 -21.16 25.21 -36.22
CA ASP A 356 -22.16 25.89 -35.40
C ASP A 356 -22.60 25.07 -34.17
N VAL A 357 -22.33 23.76 -34.14
CA VAL A 357 -22.70 22.83 -33.06
C VAL A 357 -21.48 22.22 -32.36
N LEU A 358 -20.29 22.45 -32.84
CA LEU A 358 -19.03 22.05 -32.24
C LEU A 358 -18.42 23.20 -31.41
N ASN A 359 -17.58 22.85 -30.43
CA ASN A 359 -16.79 23.84 -29.71
C ASN A 359 -15.63 24.40 -30.58
N ASP A 360 -14.95 25.44 -30.07
CA ASP A 360 -13.88 26.13 -30.80
C ASP A 360 -12.70 25.21 -31.18
N ASP A 361 -12.49 24.12 -30.40
CA ASP A 361 -11.43 23.14 -30.61
C ASP A 361 -11.86 21.97 -31.53
N ASN A 362 -13.12 21.92 -31.93
CA ASN A 362 -13.73 20.85 -32.77
C ASN A 362 -13.62 19.43 -32.15
N ASP A 363 -13.58 19.33 -30.83
CA ASP A 363 -13.44 18.07 -30.10
C ASP A 363 -14.68 17.69 -29.26
N ALA A 364 -15.70 18.56 -29.20
CA ALA A 364 -16.94 18.27 -28.49
C ALA A 364 -18.14 19.01 -29.06
N PHE A 365 -19.33 18.41 -28.96
CA PHE A 365 -20.59 19.07 -29.28
C PHE A 365 -21.00 20.09 -28.22
N LEU A 366 -21.48 21.23 -28.64
CA LEU A 366 -22.11 22.23 -27.77
C LEU A 366 -23.54 21.82 -27.45
N ALA A 367 -23.86 21.60 -26.18
CA ALA A 367 -25.14 21.08 -25.74
C ALA A 367 -26.36 21.94 -26.19
N THR A 368 -26.24 23.28 -26.13
CA THR A 368 -27.37 24.17 -26.48
C THR A 368 -27.62 24.22 -27.99
N PRO A 369 -26.62 24.43 -28.85
CA PRO A 369 -26.81 24.38 -30.31
C PRO A 369 -27.28 23.00 -30.80
N LEU A 370 -26.75 21.91 -30.24
CA LEU A 370 -27.15 20.55 -30.61
C LEU A 370 -28.64 20.30 -30.28
N ASN A 371 -29.12 20.69 -29.11
CA ASN A 371 -30.52 20.56 -28.73
C ASN A 371 -31.46 21.40 -29.61
N LEU A 372 -31.04 22.58 -30.03
CA LEU A 372 -31.83 23.41 -30.96
C LEU A 372 -31.89 22.80 -32.36
N SER A 373 -30.80 22.19 -32.84
CA SER A 373 -30.76 21.47 -34.13
C SER A 373 -31.70 20.27 -34.13
N LEU A 374 -31.76 19.49 -33.05
CA LEU A 374 -32.63 18.32 -32.93
C LEU A 374 -34.14 18.65 -32.85
N ILE A 375 -34.53 19.88 -32.43
CA ILE A 375 -35.91 20.32 -32.38
C ILE A 375 -36.45 20.65 -33.77
N HIS A 376 -35.59 20.91 -34.74
CA HIS A 376 -35.92 21.25 -36.10
C HIS A 376 -35.92 20.09 -37.11
N ILE A 377 -35.60 18.89 -36.65
CA ILE A 377 -35.74 17.64 -37.41
C ILE A 377 -37.08 16.96 -37.04
#